data_df18a5cae4f0e03666b08d2b12262bee
#
_entry.id   df18a5cae4f0e03666b08d2b12262bee
#
_cell.length_a   1.000
_cell.length_b   1.000
_cell.length_c   1.000
_cell.angle_alpha   90.00
_cell.angle_beta   90.00
_cell.angle_gamma   90.00
#
_symmetry.space_group_name_H-M   'P 1'
#
loop_
_entity.id
_entity.type
_entity.pdbx_description
1 polymer ?
#
loop_
_entity_poly.entity_id
_entity_poly.type
_entity_poly.pdbx_seq_one_letter_code
_entity_poly.pdbx_strand_id
1 'polypeptide(L)'
;MKKVGFLIFIIIAFQSCGVDLDVLEYAKNNINLFLVFPENDSECTEGIVVSDTESELIFEWIDENNNAPYILHLTNISNSQTELHESESTEVAITLERGVIYSWYVTGKINSSSEVWSFYNEGPGLESTIPFPATAISPVSGASISRTSTTVNLIWQSEDLDNDIVGHDLYFGEAKDPELY
;
A
#
# COMPACT_ATOMS: atom_id res chain seq x y z
N MET A 1 9.66 81.23 -31.49
CA MET A 1 8.74 80.10 -31.76
C MET A 1 9.25 78.89 -30.95
N LYS A 2 8.63 78.62 -29.82
CA LYS A 2 9.00 77.49 -28.95
C LYS A 2 8.08 76.29 -29.28
N LYS A 3 8.68 75.15 -29.71
CA LYS A 3 7.94 73.94 -29.95
C LYS A 3 7.83 73.16 -28.56
N VAL A 4 6.61 72.98 -28.05
CA VAL A 4 6.30 72.16 -26.88
C VAL A 4 6.09 70.77 -27.40
N GLY A 5 6.98 69.85 -27.06
CA GLY A 5 6.82 68.44 -27.35
C GLY A 5 5.90 67.82 -26.31
N PHE A 6 4.78 67.24 -26.76
CA PHE A 6 3.82 66.52 -25.93
C PHE A 6 4.28 65.06 -25.81
N LEU A 7 4.75 64.71 -24.64
CA LEU A 7 5.18 63.34 -24.34
C LEU A 7 3.96 62.53 -23.86
N ILE A 8 3.46 61.65 -24.74
CA ILE A 8 2.35 60.75 -24.39
C ILE A 8 2.96 59.59 -23.61
N PHE A 9 2.67 59.52 -22.34
CA PHE A 9 2.95 58.39 -21.48
C PHE A 9 1.87 57.32 -21.70
N ILE A 10 2.21 56.22 -22.39
CA ILE A 10 1.32 55.04 -22.49
C ILE A 10 1.48 54.26 -21.22
N ILE A 11 0.50 54.37 -20.34
CA ILE A 11 0.39 53.49 -19.16
C ILE A 11 -0.18 52.16 -19.65
N ILE A 12 0.69 51.15 -19.83
CA ILE A 12 0.27 49.78 -20.03
C ILE A 12 -0.21 49.24 -18.67
N ALA A 13 -1.50 49.23 -18.47
CA ALA A 13 -2.11 48.52 -17.34
C ALA A 13 -1.93 47.02 -17.57
N PHE A 14 -1.00 46.41 -16.88
CA PHE A 14 -0.97 44.98 -16.73
C PHE A 14 -2.21 44.59 -15.92
N GLN A 15 -3.24 44.09 -16.59
CA GLN A 15 -4.29 43.34 -15.90
C GLN A 15 -3.70 42.04 -15.44
N SER A 16 -3.20 42.02 -14.21
CA SER A 16 -2.95 40.82 -13.44
C SER A 16 -4.28 40.09 -13.36
N CYS A 17 -4.37 38.92 -13.97
CA CYS A 17 -5.45 37.99 -13.71
C CYS A 17 -5.27 37.49 -12.28
N GLY A 18 -5.75 38.28 -11.33
CA GLY A 18 -5.85 37.88 -9.93
C GLY A 18 -6.88 36.77 -9.86
N VAL A 19 -6.49 35.61 -9.34
CA VAL A 19 -7.46 34.59 -8.93
C VAL A 19 -8.40 35.26 -7.93
N ASP A 20 -9.69 35.24 -8.24
CA ASP A 20 -10.71 35.87 -7.43
C ASP A 20 -10.72 35.17 -6.07
N LEU A 21 -10.34 35.87 -5.00
CA LEU A 21 -10.26 35.32 -3.64
C LEU A 21 -11.63 34.79 -3.19
N ASP A 22 -12.72 35.39 -3.69
CA ASP A 22 -14.08 34.94 -3.42
C ASP A 22 -14.36 33.56 -4.00
N VAL A 23 -13.75 33.21 -5.17
CA VAL A 23 -13.87 31.88 -5.78
C VAL A 23 -13.09 30.84 -4.97
N LEU A 24 -11.91 31.20 -4.46
CA LEU A 24 -11.12 30.31 -3.60
C LEU A 24 -11.80 30.11 -2.22
N GLU A 25 -12.39 31.15 -1.66
CA GLU A 25 -13.12 31.04 -0.39
C GLU A 25 -14.42 30.26 -0.57
N TYR A 26 -15.12 30.42 -1.68
CA TYR A 26 -16.29 29.61 -2.03
C TYR A 26 -15.94 28.14 -2.24
N ALA A 27 -14.85 27.84 -2.91
CA ALA A 27 -14.37 26.47 -3.10
C ALA A 27 -13.94 25.81 -1.76
N LYS A 28 -13.30 26.58 -0.87
CA LYS A 28 -12.88 26.12 0.45
C LYS A 28 -14.06 25.90 1.41
N ASN A 29 -15.15 26.66 1.27
CA ASN A 29 -16.33 26.56 2.10
C ASN A 29 -17.33 25.48 1.65
N ASN A 30 -17.10 24.81 0.53
CA ASN A 30 -17.95 23.74 0.02
C ASN A 30 -17.40 22.32 0.28
N ILE A 31 -16.23 22.19 0.92
CA ILE A 31 -15.72 20.88 1.35
C ILE A 31 -16.28 20.65 2.77
N ASN A 32 -17.45 20.02 2.85
CA ASN A 32 -18.11 19.68 4.13
C ASN A 32 -18.13 18.17 4.36
N LEU A 33 -17.42 17.42 3.48
CA LEU A 33 -17.21 15.99 3.57
C LEU A 33 -15.77 15.74 4.01
N PHE A 34 -15.58 15.23 5.23
CA PHE A 34 -14.28 14.95 5.82
C PHE A 34 -14.15 13.45 6.06
N LEU A 35 -13.11 12.83 5.52
CA LEU A 35 -12.83 11.44 5.79
C LEU A 35 -12.34 11.28 7.23
N VAL A 36 -12.64 10.13 7.84
CA VAL A 36 -12.27 9.82 9.23
C VAL A 36 -11.45 8.54 9.28
N PHE A 37 -11.95 7.45 8.70
CA PHE A 37 -11.28 6.15 8.73
C PHE A 37 -11.59 5.36 7.44
N PRO A 38 -10.62 4.64 6.86
CA PRO A 38 -9.20 4.54 7.24
C PRO A 38 -8.44 5.87 7.12
N GLU A 39 -7.47 6.12 8.02
CA GLU A 39 -6.68 7.36 8.03
C GLU A 39 -5.79 7.47 6.78
N ASN A 40 -5.55 8.71 6.34
CA ASN A 40 -4.68 8.96 5.18
C ASN A 40 -3.24 8.51 5.44
N ASP A 41 -2.67 7.84 4.43
CA ASP A 41 -1.29 7.34 4.44
C ASP A 41 -1.00 6.39 5.62
N SER A 42 -2.03 5.72 6.15
CA SER A 42 -1.82 4.70 7.18
C SER A 42 -1.07 3.50 6.59
N GLU A 43 0.05 3.15 7.23
CA GLU A 43 0.94 2.07 6.77
C GLU A 43 0.39 0.67 7.09
N CYS A 44 -0.52 0.59 8.06
CA CYS A 44 -1.06 -0.67 8.55
C CYS A 44 -2.47 -0.44 9.08
N THR A 45 -3.46 -0.73 8.24
CA THR A 45 -4.86 -0.69 8.65
C THR A 45 -5.38 -2.12 8.79
N GLU A 46 -5.58 -2.56 10.02
CA GLU A 46 -6.12 -3.89 10.31
C GLU A 46 -7.63 -3.80 10.41
N GLY A 47 -8.32 -4.53 9.51
CA GLY A 47 -9.75 -4.76 9.59
C GLY A 47 -10.08 -6.04 10.38
N ILE A 48 -11.36 -6.39 10.41
CA ILE A 48 -11.79 -7.70 10.89
C ILE A 48 -11.38 -8.75 9.87
N VAL A 49 -10.44 -9.64 10.22
CA VAL A 49 -9.98 -10.71 9.32
C VAL A 49 -11.15 -11.66 9.02
N VAL A 50 -11.52 -11.76 7.75
CA VAL A 50 -12.57 -12.65 7.26
C VAL A 50 -11.96 -13.96 6.73
N SER A 51 -10.80 -13.87 6.09
CA SER A 51 -10.03 -15.01 5.59
C SER A 51 -8.54 -14.67 5.54
N ASP A 52 -7.70 -15.60 5.12
CA ASP A 52 -6.26 -15.33 4.93
C ASP A 52 -6.01 -14.20 3.91
N THR A 53 -6.92 -14.03 2.95
CA THR A 53 -6.79 -13.07 1.84
C THR A 53 -7.70 -11.86 1.95
N GLU A 54 -8.65 -11.82 2.89
CA GLU A 54 -9.67 -10.78 2.99
C GLU A 54 -9.89 -10.29 4.41
N SER A 55 -10.15 -9.00 4.57
CA SER A 55 -10.58 -8.37 5.80
C SER A 55 -11.73 -7.40 5.54
N GLU A 56 -12.60 -7.19 6.52
CA GLU A 56 -13.68 -6.20 6.48
C GLU A 56 -13.23 -4.93 7.20
N LEU A 57 -13.29 -3.80 6.50
CA LEU A 57 -13.05 -2.46 7.06
C LEU A 57 -14.34 -1.66 7.07
N ILE A 58 -14.52 -0.86 8.13
CA ILE A 58 -15.58 0.14 8.19
C ILE A 58 -14.98 1.47 7.73
N PHE A 59 -15.52 2.03 6.64
CA PHE A 59 -15.17 3.36 6.17
C PHE A 59 -16.07 4.38 6.84
N GLU A 60 -15.46 5.44 7.36
CA GLU A 60 -16.18 6.49 8.10
C GLU A 60 -15.84 7.88 7.57
N TRP A 61 -16.83 8.75 7.51
CA TRP A 61 -16.67 10.15 7.14
C TRP A 61 -17.65 11.04 7.91
N ILE A 62 -17.41 12.33 7.89
CA ILE A 62 -18.28 13.34 8.48
C ILE A 62 -18.83 14.21 7.36
N ASP A 63 -20.12 14.47 7.38
CA ASP A 63 -20.79 15.43 6.52
C ASP A 63 -21.63 16.42 7.35
N GLU A 64 -21.18 17.66 7.38
CA GLU A 64 -21.86 18.73 8.13
C GLU A 64 -23.20 19.16 7.50
N ASN A 65 -23.41 18.84 6.22
CA ASN A 65 -24.58 19.30 5.45
C ASN A 65 -25.60 18.20 5.15
N ASN A 66 -25.35 16.97 5.55
CA ASN A 66 -26.21 15.81 5.33
C ASN A 66 -26.57 15.61 3.84
N ASN A 67 -25.55 15.48 2.98
CA ASN A 67 -25.66 15.31 1.54
C ASN A 67 -25.92 13.86 1.09
N ALA A 68 -26.57 13.04 1.92
CA ALA A 68 -26.94 11.67 1.56
C ALA A 68 -27.89 11.63 0.33
N PRO A 69 -27.90 10.57 -0.50
CA PRO A 69 -27.02 9.42 -0.45
C PRO A 69 -25.57 9.74 -0.86
N TYR A 70 -24.67 8.93 -0.34
CA TYR A 70 -23.24 9.01 -0.63
C TYR A 70 -22.82 7.90 -1.59
N ILE A 71 -21.73 8.15 -2.33
CA ILE A 71 -21.02 7.14 -3.10
C ILE A 71 -19.58 7.16 -2.63
N LEU A 72 -19.12 6.07 -2.04
CA LEU A 72 -17.73 5.83 -1.75
C LEU A 72 -17.06 5.25 -3.00
N HIS A 73 -16.01 5.90 -3.45
CA HIS A 73 -15.16 5.47 -4.55
C HIS A 73 -13.91 4.81 -3.97
N LEU A 74 -13.73 3.54 -4.21
CA LEU A 74 -12.60 2.76 -3.71
C LEU A 74 -11.78 2.23 -4.88
N THR A 75 -10.50 2.57 -4.92
CA THR A 75 -9.60 2.16 -6.00
C THR A 75 -8.48 1.29 -5.46
N ASN A 76 -8.38 0.06 -5.95
CA ASN A 76 -7.21 -0.79 -5.75
C ASN A 76 -6.06 -0.24 -6.61
N ILE A 77 -4.99 0.25 -5.97
CA ILE A 77 -3.88 0.91 -6.67
C ILE A 77 -3.07 -0.09 -7.51
N SER A 78 -3.02 -1.35 -7.12
CA SER A 78 -2.22 -2.38 -7.81
C SER A 78 -2.74 -2.71 -9.21
N ASN A 79 -4.06 -2.68 -9.40
CA ASN A 79 -4.71 -3.02 -10.67
C ASN A 79 -5.52 -1.87 -11.28
N SER A 80 -5.60 -0.72 -10.59
CA SER A 80 -6.36 0.47 -10.99
C SER A 80 -7.88 0.22 -11.17
N GLN A 81 -8.43 -0.78 -10.51
CA GLN A 81 -9.86 -1.03 -10.49
C GLN A 81 -10.54 -0.18 -9.43
N THR A 82 -11.65 0.47 -9.81
CA THR A 82 -12.45 1.28 -8.91
C THR A 82 -13.82 0.63 -8.70
N GLU A 83 -14.20 0.47 -7.44
CA GLU A 83 -15.51 0.02 -7.01
C GLU A 83 -16.29 1.20 -6.42
N LEU A 84 -17.62 1.15 -6.56
CA LEU A 84 -18.54 2.16 -6.07
C LEU A 84 -19.47 1.54 -5.06
N HIS A 85 -19.51 2.11 -3.85
CA HIS A 85 -20.36 1.65 -2.76
C HIS A 85 -21.31 2.77 -2.34
N GLU A 86 -22.60 2.53 -2.48
CA GLU A 86 -23.65 3.47 -2.10
C GLU A 86 -23.96 3.34 -0.59
N SER A 87 -24.16 4.49 0.09
CA SER A 87 -24.57 4.51 1.50
C SER A 87 -25.53 5.66 1.77
N GLU A 88 -26.52 5.43 2.62
CA GLU A 88 -27.39 6.46 3.19
C GLU A 88 -26.87 7.01 4.53
N SER A 89 -25.86 6.37 5.12
CA SER A 89 -25.18 6.77 6.35
C SER A 89 -23.77 7.24 6.07
N THR A 90 -23.12 7.83 7.04
CA THR A 90 -21.72 8.29 6.97
C THR A 90 -20.71 7.20 7.32
N GLU A 91 -21.12 5.95 7.16
CA GLU A 91 -20.29 4.77 7.35
C GLU A 91 -20.71 3.65 6.40
N VAL A 92 -19.76 2.79 6.01
CA VAL A 92 -20.02 1.56 5.24
C VAL A 92 -18.93 0.53 5.51
N ALA A 93 -19.34 -0.73 5.73
CA ALA A 93 -18.42 -1.85 5.86
C ALA A 93 -18.15 -2.47 4.48
N ILE A 94 -16.89 -2.70 4.15
CA ILE A 94 -16.46 -3.26 2.86
C ILE A 94 -15.43 -4.34 3.10
N THR A 95 -15.62 -5.49 2.44
CA THR A 95 -14.62 -6.57 2.44
C THR A 95 -13.59 -6.30 1.35
N LEU A 96 -12.30 -6.33 1.72
CA LEU A 96 -11.15 -5.96 0.89
C LEU A 96 -10.10 -7.04 0.87
N GLU A 97 -9.34 -7.12 -0.22
CA GLU A 97 -8.13 -7.94 -0.27
C GLU A 97 -7.08 -7.41 0.73
N ARG A 98 -6.46 -8.32 1.46
CA ARG A 98 -5.37 -8.03 2.38
C ARG A 98 -4.04 -7.88 1.61
N GLY A 99 -3.12 -7.08 2.13
CA GLY A 99 -1.82 -6.85 1.49
C GLY A 99 -1.87 -5.89 0.31
N VAL A 100 -2.92 -5.08 0.18
CA VAL A 100 -3.16 -4.19 -0.95
C VAL A 100 -3.24 -2.74 -0.50
N ILE A 101 -2.73 -1.84 -1.34
CA ILE A 101 -2.88 -0.39 -1.15
C ILE A 101 -4.14 0.07 -1.89
N TYR A 102 -4.99 0.80 -1.17
CA TYR A 102 -6.20 1.41 -1.70
C TYR A 102 -6.14 2.92 -1.61
N SER A 103 -6.83 3.59 -2.54
CA SER A 103 -7.21 4.99 -2.39
C SER A 103 -8.73 5.11 -2.39
N TRP A 104 -9.25 6.08 -1.66
CA TRP A 104 -10.67 6.27 -1.53
C TRP A 104 -11.08 7.72 -1.32
N TYR A 105 -12.29 8.03 -1.71
CA TYR A 105 -12.96 9.31 -1.45
C TYR A 105 -14.47 9.11 -1.50
N VAL A 106 -15.20 10.08 -0.97
CA VAL A 106 -16.66 10.05 -0.90
C VAL A 106 -17.24 11.23 -1.65
N THR A 107 -18.30 10.98 -2.42
CA THR A 107 -19.13 12.02 -3.04
C THR A 107 -20.54 11.96 -2.46
N GLY A 108 -21.14 13.12 -2.25
CA GLY A 108 -22.54 13.26 -1.84
C GLY A 108 -23.37 13.98 -2.89
N LYS A 109 -24.60 14.35 -2.54
CA LYS A 109 -25.45 15.22 -3.39
C LYS A 109 -24.76 16.58 -3.60
N ILE A 110 -25.19 17.27 -4.68
CA ILE A 110 -24.85 18.69 -4.93
C ILE A 110 -23.34 18.92 -5.10
N ASN A 111 -22.66 18.06 -5.89
CA ASN A 111 -21.23 18.19 -6.21
C ASN A 111 -20.30 18.25 -4.97
N SER A 112 -20.74 17.73 -3.83
CA SER A 112 -19.87 17.59 -2.67
C SER A 112 -18.92 16.40 -2.87
N SER A 113 -17.63 16.60 -2.58
CA SER A 113 -16.61 15.56 -2.65
C SER A 113 -15.62 15.77 -1.53
N SER A 114 -15.17 14.69 -0.91
CA SER A 114 -14.05 14.71 0.01
C SER A 114 -12.70 14.87 -0.71
N GLU A 115 -11.63 14.99 0.06
CA GLU A 115 -10.27 14.73 -0.40
C GLU A 115 -10.11 13.25 -0.75
N VAL A 116 -9.03 12.91 -1.47
CA VAL A 116 -8.65 11.51 -1.76
C VAL A 116 -7.63 11.08 -0.74
N TRP A 117 -7.91 10.00 -0.02
CA TRP A 117 -7.01 9.39 0.94
C TRP A 117 -6.51 8.04 0.44
N SER A 118 -5.38 7.58 1.00
CA SER A 118 -4.82 6.26 0.72
C SER A 118 -4.46 5.54 2.01
N PHE A 119 -4.49 4.20 1.97
CA PHE A 119 -4.10 3.34 3.09
C PHE A 119 -3.64 1.98 2.59
N TYR A 120 -2.88 1.27 3.41
CA TYR A 120 -2.52 -0.12 3.18
C TYR A 120 -3.38 -1.02 4.06
N ASN A 121 -4.18 -1.91 3.42
CA ASN A 121 -4.92 -2.94 4.12
C ASN A 121 -3.95 -4.06 4.51
N GLU A 122 -3.73 -4.26 5.82
CA GLU A 122 -2.72 -5.16 6.32
C GLU A 122 -2.88 -6.59 5.77
N GLY A 123 -1.78 -7.12 5.24
CA GLY A 123 -1.70 -8.48 4.75
C GLY A 123 -1.53 -9.51 5.88
N PRO A 124 -1.63 -10.80 5.57
CA PRO A 124 -1.17 -11.82 6.50
C PRO A 124 0.32 -11.55 6.78
N GLY A 125 0.69 -11.51 8.04
CA GLY A 125 2.08 -11.39 8.45
C GLY A 125 2.90 -12.51 7.79
N LEU A 126 4.05 -12.16 7.22
CA LEU A 126 5.00 -13.17 6.78
C LEU A 126 5.63 -13.75 8.06
N GLU A 127 5.00 -14.76 8.61
CA GLU A 127 5.62 -15.57 9.67
C GLU A 127 6.66 -16.47 8.99
N SER A 128 7.83 -15.92 8.67
CA SER A 128 8.97 -16.73 8.25
C SER A 128 9.70 -17.22 9.47
N THR A 129 9.77 -18.51 9.63
CA THR A 129 10.53 -19.18 10.69
C THR A 129 11.91 -19.57 10.19
N ILE A 130 12.87 -19.63 11.12
CA ILE A 130 14.21 -20.12 10.77
C ILE A 130 14.13 -21.64 10.60
N PRO A 131 14.57 -22.19 9.46
CA PRO A 131 14.59 -23.63 9.23
C PRO A 131 15.34 -24.40 10.36
N PHE A 132 14.87 -25.58 10.69
CA PHE A 132 15.60 -26.47 11.58
C PHE A 132 16.94 -26.88 10.95
N PRO A 133 17.99 -27.10 11.76
CA PRO A 133 19.26 -27.57 11.25
C PRO A 133 19.11 -28.87 10.43
N ALA A 134 19.67 -28.87 9.24
CA ALA A 134 19.62 -30.03 8.37
C ALA A 134 20.31 -31.24 9.03
N THR A 135 19.68 -32.40 8.93
CA THR A 135 20.19 -33.66 9.47
C THR A 135 20.85 -34.46 8.37
N ALA A 136 22.15 -34.77 8.51
CA ALA A 136 22.86 -35.63 7.60
C ALA A 136 22.38 -37.10 7.71
N ILE A 137 21.99 -37.69 6.57
CA ILE A 137 21.50 -39.06 6.48
C ILE A 137 22.60 -39.98 5.95
N SER A 138 23.31 -39.57 4.88
CA SER A 138 24.36 -40.38 4.27
C SER A 138 25.46 -39.47 3.71
N PRO A 139 26.75 -39.84 3.88
CA PRO A 139 27.26 -40.83 4.81
C PRO A 139 26.97 -40.47 6.27
N VAL A 140 26.79 -41.49 7.11
CA VAL A 140 26.67 -41.22 8.57
C VAL A 140 28.00 -40.71 9.12
N SER A 141 27.96 -39.92 10.19
CA SER A 141 29.18 -39.39 10.82
C SER A 141 30.14 -40.52 11.20
N GLY A 142 31.43 -40.38 10.78
CA GLY A 142 32.46 -41.38 11.02
C GLY A 142 32.45 -42.55 10.00
N ALA A 143 31.61 -42.52 8.96
CA ALA A 143 31.62 -43.55 7.93
C ALA A 143 32.93 -43.55 7.15
N SER A 144 33.44 -44.77 6.86
CA SER A 144 34.58 -44.93 5.97
C SER A 144 34.14 -45.20 4.54
N ILE A 145 34.60 -44.37 3.64
CA ILE A 145 34.29 -44.51 2.19
C ILE A 145 35.41 -45.29 1.50
N SER A 146 35.04 -46.22 0.63
CA SER A 146 36.00 -47.01 -0.11
C SER A 146 36.87 -46.12 -1.03
N ARG A 147 38.19 -46.34 -1.02
CA ARG A 147 39.11 -45.63 -1.90
C ARG A 147 38.91 -45.93 -3.38
N THR A 148 38.12 -46.95 -3.71
CA THR A 148 37.75 -47.29 -5.08
C THR A 148 36.49 -46.65 -5.57
N SER A 149 35.74 -45.99 -4.68
CA SER A 149 34.58 -45.19 -5.06
C SER A 149 35.01 -43.88 -5.71
N THR A 150 34.45 -43.60 -6.87
CA THR A 150 34.70 -42.35 -7.61
C THR A 150 33.66 -41.27 -7.27
N THR A 151 32.57 -41.65 -6.61
CA THR A 151 31.47 -40.75 -6.23
C THR A 151 30.94 -41.10 -4.84
N VAL A 152 30.46 -40.08 -4.15
CA VAL A 152 29.77 -40.21 -2.85
C VAL A 152 28.50 -39.40 -2.93
N ASN A 153 27.37 -40.02 -2.60
CA ASN A 153 26.11 -39.33 -2.48
C ASN A 153 25.96 -38.74 -1.08
N LEU A 154 25.79 -37.43 -1.00
CA LEU A 154 25.46 -36.73 0.22
C LEU A 154 23.93 -36.64 0.30
N ILE A 155 23.34 -37.13 1.35
CA ILE A 155 21.89 -37.12 1.59
C ILE A 155 21.62 -36.48 2.95
N TRP A 156 20.72 -35.51 2.98
CA TRP A 156 20.28 -34.85 4.20
C TRP A 156 18.77 -34.65 4.17
N GLN A 157 18.19 -34.35 5.32
CA GLN A 157 16.82 -33.96 5.50
C GLN A 157 16.78 -32.59 6.20
N SER A 158 15.93 -31.71 5.74
CA SER A 158 15.62 -30.42 6.35
C SER A 158 14.13 -30.33 6.60
N GLU A 159 13.79 -29.64 7.66
CA GLU A 159 12.40 -29.35 8.05
C GLU A 159 12.27 -27.87 8.34
N ASP A 160 11.11 -27.34 8.03
CA ASP A 160 10.72 -25.98 8.27
C ASP A 160 9.23 -25.89 8.58
N LEU A 161 8.83 -24.98 9.49
CA LEU A 161 7.44 -24.89 9.93
C LEU A 161 6.52 -24.27 8.88
N ASP A 162 7.04 -23.38 8.08
CA ASP A 162 6.31 -22.66 7.02
C ASP A 162 6.58 -23.19 5.61
N ASN A 163 7.49 -24.19 5.47
CA ASN A 163 7.83 -24.88 4.23
C ASN A 163 8.31 -23.95 3.12
N ASP A 164 9.03 -22.89 3.47
CA ASP A 164 9.53 -21.89 2.53
C ASP A 164 11.01 -22.06 2.17
N ILE A 165 11.65 -23.21 2.48
CA ILE A 165 13.03 -23.51 2.10
C ILE A 165 13.17 -23.49 0.59
N VAL A 166 13.92 -22.51 0.07
CA VAL A 166 14.17 -22.33 -1.37
C VAL A 166 15.47 -23.01 -1.85
N GLY A 167 16.36 -23.40 -0.93
CA GLY A 167 17.65 -24.02 -1.26
C GLY A 167 18.50 -24.36 -0.06
N HIS A 168 19.66 -24.96 -0.32
CA HIS A 168 20.65 -25.31 0.68
C HIS A 168 22.04 -24.93 0.20
N ASP A 169 22.82 -24.37 1.09
CA ASP A 169 24.22 -24.14 0.88
C ASP A 169 25.03 -25.33 1.42
N LEU A 170 25.85 -25.93 0.57
CA LEU A 170 26.69 -27.05 0.95
C LEU A 170 28.15 -26.59 1.14
N TYR A 171 28.65 -26.78 2.34
CA TYR A 171 30.04 -26.51 2.70
C TYR A 171 30.76 -27.84 2.88
N PHE A 172 31.76 -28.10 2.00
CA PHE A 172 32.47 -29.39 1.98
C PHE A 172 33.97 -29.17 1.82
N GLY A 173 34.74 -29.75 2.73
CA GLY A 173 36.20 -29.66 2.71
C GLY A 173 36.86 -30.28 3.96
N GLU A 174 38.21 -30.31 3.97
CA GLU A 174 39.01 -30.79 5.08
C GLU A 174 39.23 -29.74 6.18
N ALA A 175 39.04 -28.46 5.84
CA ALA A 175 39.14 -27.34 6.78
C ALA A 175 37.98 -27.33 7.79
N LYS A 176 38.22 -26.76 8.97
CA LYS A 176 37.17 -26.61 9.98
C LYS A 176 36.02 -25.71 9.48
N ASP A 177 36.35 -24.71 8.66
CA ASP A 177 35.42 -23.79 8.01
C ASP A 177 35.65 -23.92 6.49
N PRO A 178 35.05 -24.91 5.81
CA PRO A 178 35.24 -25.10 4.39
C PRO A 178 34.52 -24.03 3.58
N GLU A 179 34.96 -23.84 2.34
CA GLU A 179 34.27 -22.95 1.39
C GLU A 179 32.97 -23.57 0.88
N LEU A 180 32.08 -22.71 0.36
CA LEU A 180 30.84 -23.13 -0.30
C LEU A 180 31.20 -23.98 -1.54
N TYR A 181 30.53 -25.12 -1.69
CA TYR A 181 30.75 -26.08 -2.77
C TYR A 181 29.87 -25.80 -3.99
#